data_3a31b57477124d48ba0bf9324b7662ca
#
_entry.id   3a31b57477124d48ba0bf9324b7662ca
#
_cell.length_a   1.000
_cell.length_b   1.000
_cell.length_c   1.000
_cell.angle_alpha   90.00
_cell.angle_beta   90.00
_cell.angle_gamma   90.00
#
_symmetry.space_group_name_H-M   'P 1'
#
loop_
_entity.id
_entity.type
_entity.pdbx_description
1 polymer ?
#
loop_
_entity_poly.entity_id
_entity_poly.type
_entity_poly.pdbx_seq_one_letter_code
_entity_poly.pdbx_strand_id
1 'polypeptide(L)'
;MSIFPSHIYTYSAKSQCENEREKAITYNYRTAEQTIPGPLFVPDCKTNGNYYKVQWRMSDGVSWCVDEFTGKEISGTRTNGHGDQLPVCPGMI
;
A
#
# COMPACT_ATOMS: atom_id res chain seq x y z
N MET A 1 -13.12 -34.88 0.35
CA MET A 1 -13.25 -34.20 0.16
C MET A 1 -12.82 -33.29 -0.13
N SER A 2 -12.77 -32.94 -0.39
CA SER A 2 -12.47 -32.09 -0.65
C SER A 2 -12.75 -31.13 -1.32
N ILE A 3 -13.43 -31.03 -1.51
CA ILE A 3 -14.08 -30.14 -2.12
C ILE A 3 -13.66 -28.86 -1.92
N PHE A 4 -13.68 -28.47 -0.87
CA PHE A 4 -13.31 -27.26 -0.58
C PHE A 4 -11.98 -26.93 -0.98
N PRO A 5 -11.17 -27.73 -1.23
CA PRO A 5 -9.86 -27.31 -1.65
C PRO A 5 -9.88 -26.29 -2.73
N SER A 6 -10.72 -26.44 -3.70
CA SER A 6 -10.66 -25.54 -4.82
C SER A 6 -10.98 -24.13 -4.44
N HIS A 7 -11.77 -23.94 -3.42
CA HIS A 7 -12.04 -22.60 -3.09
C HIS A 7 -10.93 -22.01 -2.31
N ILE A 8 -10.30 -22.78 -1.54
CA ILE A 8 -9.29 -22.31 -0.69
C ILE A 8 -8.15 -21.70 -1.44
N TYR A 9 -7.85 -22.23 -2.58
CA TYR A 9 -6.76 -21.70 -3.32
C TYR A 9 -6.94 -20.30 -3.68
N THR A 10 -8.12 -19.94 -4.11
CA THR A 10 -8.34 -18.60 -4.55
C THR A 10 -8.11 -17.62 -3.46
N TYR A 11 -8.44 -17.99 -2.26
CA TYR A 11 -8.29 -17.04 -1.21
C TYR A 11 -6.88 -16.79 -0.82
N SER A 12 -6.01 -17.76 -1.02
CA SER A 12 -4.66 -17.56 -0.61
C SER A 12 -3.85 -16.77 -1.62
N ALA A 13 -4.45 -16.37 -2.71
CA ALA A 13 -3.72 -15.68 -3.76
C ALA A 13 -3.76 -14.19 -3.59
N LYS A 14 -3.40 -13.68 -2.42
CA LYS A 14 -3.30 -12.25 -2.22
C LYS A 14 -2.06 -11.72 -2.91
N SER A 15 -2.16 -10.51 -3.44
CA SER A 15 -1.04 -9.85 -4.07
C SER A 15 -0.04 -9.39 -3.02
N GLN A 16 1.12 -8.96 -3.48
CA GLN A 16 2.12 -8.39 -2.60
C GLN A 16 1.56 -7.15 -1.90
N CYS A 17 0.86 -6.29 -2.64
CA CYS A 17 0.27 -5.09 -2.06
C CYS A 17 -0.74 -5.44 -0.98
N GLU A 18 -1.62 -6.40 -1.27
CA GLU A 18 -2.64 -6.79 -0.30
C GLU A 18 -2.04 -7.40 0.95
N ASN A 19 -0.98 -8.19 0.81
CA ASN A 19 -0.30 -8.75 1.96
C ASN A 19 0.38 -7.67 2.78
N GLU A 20 1.02 -6.74 2.13
CA GLU A 20 1.68 -5.65 2.81
C GLU A 20 0.69 -4.77 3.53
N ARG A 21 -0.44 -4.49 2.89
CA ARG A 21 -1.49 -3.69 3.50
C ARG A 21 -2.05 -4.38 4.75
N GLU A 22 -2.30 -5.67 4.65
CA GLU A 22 -2.85 -6.41 5.78
C GLU A 22 -1.88 -6.41 6.96
N LYS A 23 -0.60 -6.60 6.69
CA LYS A 23 0.39 -6.59 7.75
C LYS A 23 0.49 -5.23 8.41
N ALA A 24 0.44 -4.16 7.61
CA ALA A 24 0.53 -2.82 8.16
C ALA A 24 -0.68 -2.49 9.00
N ILE A 25 -1.87 -2.85 8.54
CA ILE A 25 -3.09 -2.58 9.30
C ILE A 25 -3.07 -3.35 10.62
N THR A 26 -2.67 -4.63 10.58
CA THR A 26 -2.62 -5.43 11.79
C THR A 26 -1.61 -4.87 12.78
N TYR A 27 -0.44 -4.47 12.28
CA TYR A 27 0.57 -3.88 13.14
C TYR A 27 0.05 -2.60 13.78
N ASN A 28 -0.56 -1.73 13.00
CA ASN A 28 -1.04 -0.46 13.51
C ASN A 28 -2.15 -0.66 14.53
N TYR A 29 -3.01 -1.64 14.32
CA TYR A 29 -4.06 -1.94 15.27
C TYR A 29 -3.48 -2.43 16.59
N ARG A 30 -2.50 -3.31 16.52
CA ARG A 30 -1.92 -3.87 17.74
C ARG A 30 -1.10 -2.86 18.52
N THR A 31 -0.55 -1.87 17.85
CA THR A 31 0.31 -0.90 18.50
C THR A 31 -0.40 0.42 18.73
N ALA A 32 -1.71 0.47 18.56
CA ALA A 32 -2.43 1.74 18.63
C ALA A 32 -2.29 2.42 19.98
N GLU A 33 -2.15 1.66 21.04
CA GLU A 33 -2.02 2.23 22.36
C GLU A 33 -0.57 2.41 22.79
N GLN A 34 0.34 2.05 21.94
CA GLN A 34 1.75 2.19 22.20
C GLN A 34 2.29 3.31 21.33
N THR A 35 3.18 4.07 21.88
CA THR A 35 3.66 5.20 21.10
C THR A 35 4.86 4.90 20.28
N ILE A 36 5.48 3.75 20.49
CA ILE A 36 6.75 3.45 19.82
C ILE A 36 6.78 2.02 19.39
N PRO A 37 7.15 1.79 18.16
CA PRO A 37 7.38 2.76 17.10
C PRO A 37 6.06 3.29 16.59
N GLY A 38 6.10 4.32 15.79
CA GLY A 38 4.89 4.88 15.22
C GLY A 38 4.24 3.93 14.23
N PRO A 39 3.09 4.31 13.70
CA PRO A 39 2.37 3.44 12.78
C PRO A 39 3.12 3.26 11.48
N LEU A 40 2.93 2.11 10.87
CA LEU A 40 3.49 1.82 9.56
C LEU A 40 2.62 2.45 8.49
N PHE A 41 3.25 2.80 7.38
CA PHE A 41 2.51 3.27 6.22
C PHE A 41 1.67 2.11 5.67
N VAL A 42 0.42 2.40 5.31
CA VAL A 42 -0.50 1.40 4.76
C VAL A 42 -0.66 1.70 3.27
N PRO A 43 -0.17 0.82 2.41
CA PRO A 43 -0.27 1.07 0.97
C PRO A 43 -1.69 0.93 0.45
N ASP A 44 -1.97 1.61 -0.66
CA ASP A 44 -3.25 1.51 -1.34
C ASP A 44 -3.12 0.56 -2.52
N CYS A 45 -4.10 -0.33 -2.65
CA CYS A 45 -4.08 -1.37 -3.66
C CYS A 45 -5.28 -1.23 -4.59
N LYS A 46 -5.05 -1.47 -5.88
CA LYS A 46 -6.14 -1.51 -6.84
C LYS A 46 -6.92 -2.81 -6.68
N THR A 47 -8.08 -2.85 -7.30
CA THR A 47 -8.90 -4.06 -7.23
C THR A 47 -8.22 -5.25 -7.89
N ASN A 48 -7.30 -5.01 -8.82
CA ASN A 48 -6.56 -6.11 -9.44
C ASN A 48 -5.36 -6.56 -8.61
N GLY A 49 -5.16 -5.97 -7.43
CA GLY A 49 -4.10 -6.38 -6.52
C GLY A 49 -2.81 -5.59 -6.64
N ASN A 50 -2.65 -4.79 -7.67
CA ASN A 50 -1.43 -4.00 -7.81
C ASN A 50 -1.51 -2.76 -6.93
N TYR A 51 -0.36 -2.13 -6.69
CA TYR A 51 -0.34 -0.86 -6.00
C TYR A 51 -0.90 0.23 -6.91
N TYR A 52 -1.58 1.21 -6.33
CA TYR A 52 -1.84 2.44 -7.07
C TYR A 52 -0.50 3.12 -7.32
N LYS A 53 -0.35 3.71 -8.49
CA LYS A 53 0.92 4.36 -8.84
C LYS A 53 1.28 5.52 -7.93
N VAL A 54 0.28 6.19 -7.37
CA VAL A 54 0.52 7.25 -6.41
C VAL A 54 0.16 6.72 -5.04
N GLN A 55 1.09 6.78 -4.13
CA GLN A 55 0.87 6.43 -2.74
C GLN A 55 0.88 7.71 -1.92
N TRP A 56 0.20 7.66 -0.78
CA TRP A 56 -0.11 8.86 -0.03
C TRP A 56 0.02 8.59 1.46
N ARG A 57 0.74 9.43 2.15
CA ARG A 57 0.85 9.31 3.60
C ARG A 57 -0.04 10.36 4.25
N MET A 58 -1.08 9.90 4.92
CA MET A 58 -2.09 10.79 5.46
C MET A 58 -1.55 11.72 6.54
N SER A 59 -0.56 11.27 7.28
CA SER A 59 -0.09 12.03 8.43
C SER A 59 0.49 13.39 8.05
N ASP A 60 1.10 13.50 6.88
CA ASP A 60 1.71 14.76 6.47
C ASP A 60 1.34 15.16 5.04
N GLY A 61 0.52 14.36 4.38
CA GLY A 61 0.09 14.69 3.02
C GLY A 61 1.14 14.48 1.96
N VAL A 62 2.26 13.86 2.29
CA VAL A 62 3.30 13.57 1.30
C VAL A 62 2.83 12.44 0.41
N SER A 63 3.00 12.60 -0.89
CA SER A 63 2.69 11.54 -1.84
C SER A 63 3.88 11.32 -2.75
N TRP A 64 3.92 10.14 -3.37
CA TRP A 64 5.03 9.78 -4.23
C TRP A 64 4.56 8.73 -5.21
N CYS A 65 5.38 8.47 -6.24
CA CYS A 65 5.08 7.46 -7.23
C CYS A 65 5.79 6.15 -6.87
N VAL A 66 5.14 5.05 -7.17
CA VAL A 66 5.73 3.72 -6.93
C VAL A 66 5.58 2.87 -8.18
N ASP A 67 6.37 1.82 -8.24
CA ASP A 67 6.18 0.76 -9.22
C ASP A 67 4.90 0.02 -8.83
N GLU A 68 3.98 -0.13 -9.77
CA GLU A 68 2.68 -0.69 -9.41
C GLU A 68 2.72 -2.16 -9.06
N PHE A 69 3.79 -2.87 -9.41
CA PHE A 69 3.89 -4.29 -9.11
C PHE A 69 4.66 -4.55 -7.82
N THR A 70 5.66 -3.76 -7.52
CA THR A 70 6.51 -3.99 -6.36
C THR A 70 6.27 -3.01 -5.23
N GLY A 71 5.65 -1.88 -5.51
CA GLY A 71 5.45 -0.85 -4.50
C GLY A 71 6.70 -0.03 -4.21
N LYS A 72 7.78 -0.25 -4.95
CA LYS A 72 9.02 0.45 -4.68
C LYS A 72 8.90 1.89 -5.13
N GLU A 73 9.30 2.80 -4.25
CA GLU A 73 9.20 4.22 -4.52
C GLU A 73 10.11 4.62 -5.68
N ILE A 74 9.59 5.46 -6.58
CA ILE A 74 10.36 5.98 -7.68
C ILE A 74 11.03 7.27 -7.21
N SER A 75 12.34 7.28 -7.32
CA SER A 75 13.15 8.37 -6.81
C SER A 75 12.77 9.71 -7.43
N GLY A 76 12.75 10.75 -6.62
CA GLY A 76 12.51 12.08 -7.13
C GLY A 76 11.07 12.44 -7.38
N THR A 77 10.12 11.62 -6.92
CA THR A 77 8.70 11.88 -7.19
C THR A 77 7.95 12.40 -5.97
N ARG A 78 8.57 12.49 -4.80
CA ARG A 78 7.84 12.94 -3.62
C ARG A 78 7.39 14.37 -3.72
N THR A 79 6.16 14.63 -3.25
CA THR A 79 5.68 15.98 -3.09
C THR A 79 6.14 16.50 -1.72
N ASN A 80 5.92 17.79 -1.49
CA ASN A 80 6.39 18.38 -0.24
C ASN A 80 5.34 18.40 0.85
N GLY A 81 4.26 17.66 0.68
CA GLY A 81 3.26 17.56 1.74
C GLY A 81 2.07 18.45 1.49
N HIS A 82 1.13 18.44 2.46
CA HIS A 82 -0.09 19.22 2.44
C HIS A 82 -1.15 18.69 1.50
N GLY A 83 -0.83 17.76 0.61
CA GLY A 83 -1.83 17.07 -0.18
C GLY A 83 -2.48 17.87 -1.28
N ASP A 84 -1.98 19.07 -1.57
CA ASP A 84 -2.59 19.89 -2.60
C ASP A 84 -1.96 19.69 -3.96
N GLN A 85 -1.00 18.80 -4.08
CA GLN A 85 -0.31 18.59 -5.33
C GLN A 85 0.06 17.12 -5.46
N LEU A 86 -0.32 16.52 -6.56
CA LEU A 86 0.01 15.12 -6.80
C LEU A 86 1.26 15.04 -7.66
N PRO A 87 2.05 13.98 -7.48
CA PRO A 87 3.24 13.81 -8.32
C PRO A 87 2.83 13.39 -9.73
N VAL A 88 3.71 13.70 -10.69
CA VAL A 88 3.54 13.19 -12.05
C VAL A 88 4.38 11.95 -12.16
N CYS A 89 3.73 10.82 -12.34
CA CYS A 89 4.41 9.54 -12.34
C CYS A 89 4.80 9.13 -13.75
N PRO A 90 5.93 8.43 -13.91
CA PRO A 90 6.32 7.93 -15.22
C PRO A 90 5.20 7.07 -15.79
N GLY A 91 4.91 7.29 -17.07
CA GLY A 91 3.88 6.52 -17.74
C GLY A 91 2.47 7.05 -17.57
N MET A 92 2.28 8.13 -16.83
CA MET A 92 0.95 8.71 -16.64
C MET A 92 0.65 9.83 -17.61
N ILE A 93 1.60 10.22 -18.40
CA ILE A 93 1.43 11.34 -19.33
C ILE A 93 0.96 10.87 -20.68
#